data_99ce4909b057d380b11d41e488587d17
#
_entry.id   99ce4909b057d380b11d41e488587d17
#
_cell.length_a   1.000
_cell.length_b   1.000
_cell.length_c   1.000
_cell.angle_alpha   90.00
_cell.angle_beta   90.00
_cell.angle_gamma   90.00
#
_symmetry.space_group_name_H-M   'P 1'
#
loop_
_entity.id
_entity.type
_entity.pdbx_description
1 polymer ?
#
loop_
_entity_poly.entity_id
_entity_poly.type
_entity_poly.pdbx_seq_one_letter_code
_entity_poly.pdbx_strand_id
1 'polypeptide(L)'
;MTYSVAVSGASGYAGGEILRLLAAHPDIEITTVTAHSNAGDPLAVHQPHLRSLAHLTLQPTTPEVLAGHDIVFLALPHGQSGQYTDALAGTPLVIDAGADHRLRSADAWAQFYGGDFHDPWVYGVPELPGGRAALAGASRIAAPGCNASTVSLSLAPGVTAGVIDPSDIV
;
A
#
# COMPACT_ATOMS: atom_id res chain seq x y z
N MET A 1 -19.94 -12.20 -0.04
CA MET A 1 -18.65 -12.95 -0.05
C MET A 1 -17.66 -12.05 0.65
N THR A 2 -17.00 -12.51 1.69
CA THR A 2 -16.10 -11.67 2.49
C THR A 2 -14.66 -12.03 2.14
N TYR A 3 -13.83 -11.03 1.85
CA TYR A 3 -12.42 -11.20 1.54
C TYR A 3 -11.57 -11.14 2.81
N SER A 4 -10.68 -12.12 2.98
CA SER A 4 -9.70 -12.14 4.07
C SER A 4 -8.55 -11.19 3.78
N VAL A 5 -8.21 -10.34 4.76
CA VAL A 5 -7.20 -9.29 4.58
C VAL A 5 -6.10 -9.37 5.62
N ALA A 6 -4.84 -9.30 5.15
CA ALA A 6 -3.68 -9.05 5.99
C ALA A 6 -3.16 -7.63 5.79
N VAL A 7 -2.79 -6.96 6.89
CA VAL A 7 -2.14 -5.64 6.87
C VAL A 7 -0.80 -5.71 7.58
N SER A 8 0.27 -5.55 6.82
CA SER A 8 1.64 -5.47 7.34
C SER A 8 2.00 -4.03 7.70
N GLY A 9 2.74 -3.85 8.79
CA GLY A 9 3.04 -2.52 9.31
C GLY A 9 1.86 -1.85 10.03
N ALA A 10 0.97 -2.66 10.60
CA ALA A 10 -0.30 -2.24 11.21
C ALA A 10 -0.14 -1.32 12.44
N SER A 11 1.02 -1.32 13.10
CA SER A 11 1.32 -0.42 14.22
C SER A 11 1.69 1.00 13.77
N GLY A 12 2.01 1.21 12.48
CA GLY A 12 2.39 2.51 11.93
C GLY A 12 1.21 3.37 11.47
N TYR A 13 1.50 4.61 11.05
CA TYR A 13 0.48 5.55 10.57
C TYR A 13 -0.25 5.05 9.32
N ALA A 14 0.49 4.62 8.29
CA ALA A 14 -0.12 4.14 7.05
C ALA A 14 -0.95 2.87 7.28
N GLY A 15 -0.41 1.90 8.04
CA GLY A 15 -1.13 0.69 8.42
C GLY A 15 -2.39 0.98 9.21
N GLY A 16 -2.32 1.88 10.20
CA GLY A 16 -3.46 2.31 11.00
C GLY A 16 -4.57 2.96 10.16
N GLU A 17 -4.20 3.80 9.19
CA GLU A 17 -5.17 4.44 8.29
C GLU A 17 -5.81 3.45 7.32
N ILE A 18 -5.03 2.50 6.78
CA ILE A 18 -5.57 1.38 5.99
C ILE A 18 -6.59 0.59 6.83
N LEU A 19 -6.23 0.20 8.05
CA LEU A 19 -7.13 -0.51 8.96
C LEU A 19 -8.42 0.27 9.24
N ARG A 20 -8.30 1.59 9.46
CA ARG A 20 -9.46 2.46 9.71
C ARG A 20 -10.47 2.45 8.54
N LEU A 21 -9.97 2.49 7.32
CA LEU A 21 -10.81 2.46 6.11
C LEU A 21 -11.41 1.07 5.89
N LEU A 22 -10.63 0.01 6.06
CA LEU A 22 -11.07 -1.36 5.83
C LEU A 22 -12.05 -1.85 6.91
N ALA A 23 -11.92 -1.40 8.16
CA ALA A 23 -12.78 -1.83 9.27
C ALA A 23 -14.27 -1.52 9.07
N ALA A 24 -14.60 -0.57 8.21
CA ALA A 24 -15.98 -0.19 7.87
C ALA A 24 -16.47 -0.82 6.54
N HIS A 25 -15.62 -1.58 5.83
CA HIS A 25 -15.98 -2.13 4.53
C HIS A 25 -16.81 -3.43 4.69
N PRO A 26 -17.99 -3.53 4.04
CA PRO A 26 -18.92 -4.64 4.28
C PRO A 26 -18.44 -6.01 3.79
N ASP A 27 -17.53 -6.03 2.80
CA ASP A 27 -17.05 -7.25 2.16
C ASP A 27 -15.62 -7.63 2.58
N ILE A 28 -15.06 -6.98 3.61
CA ILE A 28 -13.68 -7.21 4.08
C ILE A 28 -13.68 -7.68 5.52
N GLU A 29 -12.89 -8.71 5.79
CA GLU A 29 -12.57 -9.18 7.12
C GLU A 29 -11.05 -9.06 7.35
N ILE A 30 -10.65 -8.19 8.28
CA ILE A 30 -9.24 -8.06 8.67
C ILE A 30 -8.91 -9.21 9.62
N THR A 31 -8.23 -10.23 9.10
CA THR A 31 -7.91 -11.44 9.83
C THR A 31 -6.50 -11.41 10.42
N THR A 32 -5.58 -10.67 9.81
CA THR A 32 -4.17 -10.63 10.20
C THR A 32 -3.62 -9.22 10.18
N VAL A 33 -2.96 -8.85 11.27
CA VAL A 33 -2.22 -7.60 11.41
C VAL A 33 -0.80 -7.91 11.85
N THR A 34 0.20 -7.34 11.17
CA THR A 34 1.60 -7.64 11.48
C THR A 34 2.41 -6.38 11.79
N ALA A 35 3.46 -6.56 12.57
CA ALA A 35 4.46 -5.54 12.85
C ALA A 35 5.84 -6.20 12.98
N HIS A 36 6.91 -5.39 12.98
CA HIS A 36 8.26 -5.86 13.22
C HIS A 36 8.61 -5.78 14.71
N SER A 37 8.91 -4.59 15.21
CA SER A 37 9.35 -4.38 16.59
C SER A 37 8.21 -4.51 17.62
N ASN A 38 6.97 -4.34 17.20
CA ASN A 38 5.79 -4.36 18.08
C ASN A 38 5.01 -5.69 17.96
N ALA A 39 5.62 -6.72 17.38
CA ALA A 39 5.02 -8.06 17.31
C ALA A 39 4.80 -8.60 18.72
N GLY A 40 3.60 -9.15 18.98
CA GLY A 40 3.15 -9.62 20.28
C GLY A 40 2.28 -8.63 21.05
N ASP A 41 2.30 -7.35 20.69
CA ASP A 41 1.45 -6.34 21.33
C ASP A 41 0.00 -6.42 20.84
N PRO A 42 -0.99 -6.11 21.70
CA PRO A 42 -2.35 -5.86 21.25
C PRO A 42 -2.39 -4.67 20.27
N LEU A 43 -3.13 -4.79 19.18
CA LEU A 43 -3.29 -3.69 18.21
C LEU A 43 -3.80 -2.41 18.87
N ALA A 44 -4.67 -2.53 19.88
CA ALA A 44 -5.25 -1.41 20.61
C ALA A 44 -4.22 -0.52 21.33
N VAL A 45 -3.01 -1.03 21.63
CA VAL A 45 -1.92 -0.24 22.21
C VAL A 45 -1.41 0.81 21.22
N HIS A 46 -1.34 0.44 19.93
CA HIS A 46 -0.81 1.30 18.86
C HIS A 46 -1.91 2.06 18.11
N GLN A 47 -3.11 1.47 18.01
CA GLN A 47 -4.27 2.03 17.30
C GLN A 47 -5.52 2.08 18.23
N PRO A 48 -5.49 2.88 19.30
CA PRO A 48 -6.55 2.86 20.34
C PRO A 48 -7.93 3.34 19.84
N HIS A 49 -7.97 4.03 18.70
CA HIS A 49 -9.19 4.49 18.07
C HIS A 49 -9.91 3.39 17.27
N LEU A 50 -9.23 2.29 16.92
CA LEU A 50 -9.81 1.17 16.16
C LEU A 50 -10.46 0.14 17.08
N ARG A 51 -11.53 0.53 17.76
CA ARG A 51 -12.16 -0.30 18.80
C ARG A 51 -12.71 -1.62 18.28
N SER A 52 -13.24 -1.65 17.06
CA SER A 52 -13.73 -2.88 16.41
C SER A 52 -12.62 -3.93 16.19
N LEU A 53 -11.37 -3.49 16.08
CA LEU A 53 -10.19 -4.33 15.85
C LEU A 53 -9.37 -4.56 17.12
N ALA A 54 -9.82 -4.11 18.28
CA ALA A 54 -9.08 -4.17 19.55
C ALA A 54 -8.74 -5.61 20.00
N HIS A 55 -9.45 -6.60 19.47
CA HIS A 55 -9.22 -8.02 19.74
C HIS A 55 -8.01 -8.60 19.01
N LEU A 56 -7.47 -7.88 17.99
CA LEU A 56 -6.34 -8.35 17.21
C LEU A 56 -5.02 -8.13 17.95
N THR A 57 -4.10 -9.08 17.76
CA THR A 57 -2.71 -9.00 18.25
C THR A 57 -1.78 -8.91 17.04
N LEU A 58 -0.78 -8.04 17.12
CA LEU A 58 0.24 -7.86 16.09
C LEU A 58 1.11 -9.12 15.99
N GLN A 59 1.08 -9.77 14.83
CA GLN A 59 1.93 -10.92 14.54
C GLN A 59 3.28 -10.47 13.97
N PRO A 60 4.33 -11.30 13.98
CA PRO A 60 5.56 -11.02 13.26
C PRO A 60 5.29 -10.90 11.75
N THR A 61 5.94 -9.94 11.08
CA THR A 61 5.87 -9.82 9.62
C THR A 61 6.76 -10.89 9.00
N THR A 62 6.18 -12.01 8.60
CA THR A 62 6.87 -13.10 7.89
C THR A 62 6.08 -13.53 6.66
N PRO A 63 6.73 -14.15 5.66
CA PRO A 63 6.06 -14.70 4.48
C PRO A 63 4.89 -15.62 4.82
N GLU A 64 5.07 -16.49 5.80
CA GLU A 64 4.09 -17.50 6.20
C GLU A 64 2.84 -16.87 6.81
N VAL A 65 3.02 -15.79 7.59
CA VAL A 65 1.92 -15.05 8.23
C VAL A 65 1.14 -14.23 7.19
N LEU A 66 1.80 -13.71 6.17
CA LEU A 66 1.15 -12.92 5.13
C LEU A 66 0.50 -13.77 4.04
N ALA A 67 0.95 -15.00 3.83
CA ALA A 67 0.41 -15.90 2.81
C ALA A 67 -1.02 -16.38 3.13
N GLY A 68 -1.77 -16.77 2.09
CA GLY A 68 -3.08 -17.41 2.22
C GLY A 68 -4.26 -16.45 2.42
N HIS A 69 -4.05 -15.14 2.33
CA HIS A 69 -5.10 -14.12 2.35
C HIS A 69 -5.55 -13.76 0.91
N ASP A 70 -6.79 -13.29 0.77
CA ASP A 70 -7.29 -12.80 -0.51
C ASP A 70 -6.62 -11.47 -0.89
N ILE A 71 -6.36 -10.61 0.12
CA ILE A 71 -5.77 -9.29 -0.07
C ILE A 71 -4.66 -9.08 0.98
N VAL A 72 -3.51 -8.59 0.53
CA VAL A 72 -2.40 -8.20 1.42
C VAL A 72 -2.04 -6.74 1.18
N PHE A 73 -2.03 -5.95 2.25
CA PHE A 73 -1.49 -4.59 2.26
C PHE A 73 -0.10 -4.60 2.90
N LEU A 74 0.88 -4.03 2.18
CA LEU A 74 2.24 -3.83 2.68
C LEU A 74 2.41 -2.35 3.03
N ALA A 75 2.31 -1.99 4.32
CA ALA A 75 2.55 -0.63 4.81
C ALA A 75 3.90 -0.57 5.54
N LEU A 76 4.94 -0.97 4.84
CA LEU A 76 6.31 -1.10 5.34
C LEU A 76 7.17 0.11 4.96
N PRO A 77 8.28 0.35 5.67
CA PRO A 77 9.29 1.32 5.24
C PRO A 77 9.81 0.99 3.84
N HIS A 78 10.29 2.01 3.13
CA HIS A 78 10.90 1.85 1.81
C HIS A 78 12.08 0.86 1.84
N GLY A 79 12.20 0.02 0.83
CA GLY A 79 13.20 -1.04 0.75
C GLY A 79 12.85 -2.31 1.54
N GLN A 80 11.62 -2.41 2.06
CA GLN A 80 11.22 -3.54 2.91
C GLN A 80 10.10 -4.39 2.28
N SER A 81 9.34 -3.86 1.34
CA SER A 81 8.21 -4.58 0.75
C SER A 81 8.66 -5.62 -0.27
N GLY A 82 9.70 -5.31 -1.04
CA GLY A 82 10.18 -6.13 -2.13
C GLY A 82 10.59 -7.56 -1.72
N GLN A 83 11.09 -7.75 -0.51
CA GLN A 83 11.46 -9.06 0.01
C GLN A 83 10.28 -10.05 0.14
N TYR A 84 9.05 -9.56 0.16
CA TYR A 84 7.85 -10.40 0.27
C TYR A 84 7.22 -10.74 -1.10
N THR A 85 7.71 -10.16 -2.20
CA THR A 85 7.11 -10.29 -3.53
C THR A 85 6.92 -11.73 -3.97
N ASP A 86 7.99 -12.55 -3.85
CA ASP A 86 7.96 -13.95 -4.28
C ASP A 86 7.03 -14.79 -3.41
N ALA A 87 7.06 -14.58 -2.10
CA ALA A 87 6.21 -15.29 -1.15
C ALA A 87 4.73 -14.98 -1.36
N LEU A 88 4.40 -13.79 -1.85
CA LEU A 88 3.04 -13.33 -2.14
C LEU A 88 2.62 -13.56 -3.60
N ALA A 89 3.41 -14.30 -4.40
CA ALA A 89 3.09 -14.55 -5.82
C ALA A 89 1.71 -15.21 -6.00
N GLY A 90 1.30 -16.08 -5.07
CA GLY A 90 -0.01 -16.75 -5.06
C GLY A 90 -1.17 -15.92 -4.48
N THR A 91 -0.92 -14.75 -3.91
CA THR A 91 -1.96 -13.89 -3.32
C THR A 91 -2.76 -13.20 -4.43
N PRO A 92 -4.10 -13.27 -4.42
CA PRO A 92 -4.93 -12.69 -5.48
C PRO A 92 -4.72 -11.18 -5.68
N LEU A 93 -4.60 -10.40 -4.58
CA LEU A 93 -4.35 -8.96 -4.64
C LEU A 93 -3.32 -8.54 -3.59
N VAL A 94 -2.26 -7.85 -4.04
CA VAL A 94 -1.28 -7.21 -3.15
C VAL A 94 -1.21 -5.73 -3.45
N ILE A 95 -1.30 -4.90 -2.40
CA ILE A 95 -1.21 -3.45 -2.48
C ILE A 95 -0.02 -2.99 -1.62
N ASP A 96 0.98 -2.42 -2.27
CA ASP A 96 2.17 -1.89 -1.59
C ASP A 96 2.06 -0.38 -1.39
N ALA A 97 2.03 0.05 -0.14
CA ALA A 97 2.11 1.46 0.25
C ALA A 97 3.57 1.94 0.41
N GLY A 98 4.55 1.05 0.34
CA GLY A 98 5.97 1.36 0.24
C GLY A 98 6.35 1.96 -1.12
N ALA A 99 7.64 2.20 -1.34
CA ALA A 99 8.14 2.76 -2.59
C ALA A 99 8.65 1.71 -3.59
N ASP A 100 8.86 0.48 -3.13
CA ASP A 100 9.68 -0.55 -3.77
C ASP A 100 9.22 -0.88 -5.19
N HIS A 101 7.91 -0.80 -5.44
CA HIS A 101 7.30 -1.12 -6.74
C HIS A 101 6.80 0.10 -7.52
N ARG A 102 7.21 1.33 -7.16
CA ARG A 102 6.73 2.58 -7.80
C ARG A 102 7.47 2.96 -9.06
N LEU A 103 8.81 2.87 -9.03
CA LEU A 103 9.66 3.40 -10.08
C LEU A 103 9.89 2.37 -11.19
N ARG A 104 9.84 2.83 -12.46
CA ARG A 104 10.02 1.98 -13.64
C ARG A 104 11.48 1.82 -14.06
N SER A 105 12.38 2.60 -13.47
CA SER A 105 13.79 2.64 -13.82
C SER A 105 14.66 2.32 -12.61
N ALA A 106 15.57 1.35 -12.77
CA ALA A 106 16.56 1.01 -11.76
C ALA A 106 17.51 2.18 -11.45
N ASP A 107 17.84 3.00 -12.48
CA ASP A 107 18.68 4.20 -12.30
C ASP A 107 17.96 5.24 -11.43
N ALA A 108 16.67 5.46 -11.67
CA ALA A 108 15.86 6.37 -10.85
C ALA A 108 15.73 5.81 -9.42
N TRP A 109 15.56 4.50 -9.25
CA TRP A 109 15.54 3.89 -7.93
C TRP A 109 16.86 4.11 -7.18
N ALA A 110 17.99 3.85 -7.83
CA ALA A 110 19.32 4.06 -7.24
C ALA A 110 19.56 5.54 -6.87
N GLN A 111 19.05 6.46 -7.69
CA GLN A 111 19.20 7.91 -7.46
C GLN A 111 18.35 8.41 -6.27
N PHE A 112 17.12 7.94 -6.10
CA PHE A 112 16.16 8.54 -5.16
C PHE A 112 15.96 7.72 -3.87
N TYR A 113 16.15 6.40 -3.92
CA TYR A 113 15.94 5.51 -2.77
C TYR A 113 17.17 4.68 -2.41
N GLY A 114 17.82 4.02 -3.40
CA GLY A 114 18.92 3.08 -3.18
C GLY A 114 18.45 1.70 -2.71
N GLY A 115 19.42 0.75 -2.62
CA GLY A 115 19.12 -0.65 -2.33
C GLY A 115 18.65 -1.43 -3.55
N ASP A 116 18.02 -2.59 -3.34
CA ASP A 116 17.60 -3.48 -4.42
C ASP A 116 16.42 -2.89 -5.19
N PHE A 117 16.48 -2.98 -6.52
CA PHE A 117 15.38 -2.59 -7.41
C PHE A 117 14.42 -3.76 -7.60
N HIS A 118 13.14 -3.47 -7.47
CA HIS A 118 12.05 -4.42 -7.72
C HIS A 118 11.21 -3.99 -8.90
N ASP A 119 10.64 -4.97 -9.61
CA ASP A 119 9.79 -4.71 -10.78
C ASP A 119 8.60 -3.80 -10.41
N PRO A 120 8.29 -2.81 -11.27
CA PRO A 120 7.19 -1.88 -11.02
C PRO A 120 5.83 -2.56 -11.12
N TRP A 121 4.93 -2.19 -10.23
CA TRP A 121 3.53 -2.59 -10.25
C TRP A 121 2.64 -1.51 -10.87
N VAL A 122 1.36 -1.82 -11.06
CA VAL A 122 0.39 -0.82 -11.55
C VAL A 122 0.28 0.31 -10.52
N TYR A 123 0.45 1.55 -10.98
CA TYR A 123 0.44 2.71 -10.10
C TYR A 123 -0.98 3.08 -9.69
N GLY A 124 -1.25 3.09 -8.39
CA GLY A 124 -2.58 3.12 -7.78
C GLY A 124 -3.15 4.54 -7.61
N VAL A 125 -3.37 5.27 -8.69
CA VAL A 125 -4.05 6.58 -8.68
C VAL A 125 -5.24 6.56 -9.64
N PRO A 126 -6.40 6.03 -9.20
CA PRO A 126 -7.58 5.89 -10.06
C PRO A 126 -8.17 7.21 -10.55
N GLU A 127 -7.87 8.33 -9.89
CA GLU A 127 -8.37 9.67 -10.21
C GLU A 127 -7.64 10.31 -11.40
N LEU A 128 -6.43 9.87 -11.73
CA LEU A 128 -5.70 10.37 -12.90
C LEU A 128 -6.29 9.81 -14.20
N PRO A 129 -6.19 10.57 -15.31
CA PRO A 129 -6.64 10.12 -16.62
C PRO A 129 -6.10 8.73 -16.96
N GLY A 130 -6.99 7.77 -17.24
CA GLY A 130 -6.64 6.38 -17.52
C GLY A 130 -6.30 5.52 -16.28
N GLY A 131 -6.12 6.11 -15.10
CA GLY A 131 -5.69 5.40 -13.89
C GLY A 131 -6.66 4.28 -13.47
N ARG A 132 -7.96 4.56 -13.47
CA ARG A 132 -8.97 3.54 -13.14
C ARG A 132 -8.97 2.36 -14.12
N ALA A 133 -8.81 2.64 -15.41
CA ALA A 133 -8.74 1.60 -16.43
C ALA A 133 -7.48 0.73 -16.27
N ALA A 134 -6.34 1.34 -15.92
CA ALA A 134 -5.10 0.62 -15.66
C ALA A 134 -5.18 -0.30 -14.43
N LEU A 135 -5.99 0.06 -13.44
CA LEU A 135 -6.19 -0.75 -12.23
C LEU A 135 -7.18 -1.91 -12.43
N ALA A 136 -7.99 -1.88 -13.49
CA ALA A 136 -8.97 -2.93 -13.76
C ALA A 136 -8.28 -4.28 -13.98
N GLY A 137 -8.53 -5.24 -13.08
CA GLY A 137 -7.93 -6.57 -13.13
C GLY A 137 -6.47 -6.64 -12.64
N ALA A 138 -5.90 -5.55 -12.14
CA ALA A 138 -4.56 -5.57 -11.57
C ALA A 138 -4.53 -6.37 -10.25
N SER A 139 -3.57 -7.30 -10.13
CA SER A 139 -3.34 -8.08 -8.92
C SER A 139 -2.17 -7.54 -8.08
N ARG A 140 -1.41 -6.58 -8.62
CA ARG A 140 -0.24 -5.96 -8.01
C ARG A 140 -0.34 -4.45 -8.17
N ILE A 141 -0.49 -3.73 -7.05
CA ILE A 141 -0.74 -2.29 -7.06
C ILE A 141 0.29 -1.59 -6.17
N ALA A 142 1.00 -0.62 -6.73
CA ALA A 142 1.87 0.28 -5.98
C ALA A 142 1.11 1.58 -5.64
N ALA A 143 0.80 1.79 -4.37
CA ALA A 143 0.19 3.03 -3.92
C ALA A 143 1.19 4.19 -4.04
N PRO A 144 0.75 5.38 -4.47
CA PRO A 144 1.62 6.54 -4.65
C PRO A 144 2.14 7.08 -3.31
N GLY A 145 3.25 7.83 -3.37
CA GLY A 145 3.68 8.65 -2.25
C GLY A 145 2.74 9.84 -2.04
N CYS A 146 2.61 10.31 -0.79
CA CYS A 146 1.71 11.42 -0.43
C CYS A 146 1.99 12.70 -1.23
N ASN A 147 3.27 13.09 -1.39
CA ASN A 147 3.64 14.27 -2.17
C ASN A 147 3.29 14.11 -3.67
N ALA A 148 3.60 12.95 -4.25
CA ALA A 148 3.28 12.67 -5.64
C ALA A 148 1.76 12.72 -5.90
N SER A 149 0.95 12.14 -5.00
CA SER A 149 -0.51 12.21 -5.08
C SER A 149 -1.01 13.65 -4.99
N THR A 150 -0.51 14.41 -3.99
CA THR A 150 -0.96 15.79 -3.77
C THR A 150 -0.67 16.66 -4.99
N VAL A 151 0.56 16.63 -5.51
CA VAL A 151 0.95 17.43 -6.68
C VAL A 151 0.15 17.00 -7.91
N SER A 152 0.14 15.70 -8.21
CA SER A 152 -0.53 15.19 -9.42
C SER A 152 -2.03 15.48 -9.41
N LEU A 153 -2.73 15.24 -8.29
CA LEU A 153 -4.18 15.46 -8.20
C LEU A 153 -4.55 16.94 -8.15
N SER A 154 -3.69 17.79 -7.59
CA SER A 154 -3.92 19.25 -7.59
C SER A 154 -3.80 19.85 -8.99
N LEU A 155 -2.88 19.36 -9.81
CA LEU A 155 -2.58 19.91 -11.12
C LEU A 155 -3.39 19.27 -12.25
N ALA A 156 -3.73 17.99 -12.13
CA ALA A 156 -4.37 17.22 -13.20
C ALA A 156 -5.64 17.89 -13.79
N PRO A 157 -6.57 18.45 -12.98
CA PRO A 157 -7.76 19.11 -13.55
C PRO A 157 -7.41 20.32 -14.43
N GLY A 158 -6.47 21.16 -14.00
CA GLY A 158 -6.04 22.34 -14.74
C GLY A 158 -5.29 22.01 -16.02
N VAL A 159 -4.40 21.01 -15.97
CA VAL A 159 -3.68 20.51 -17.15
C VAL A 159 -4.66 19.87 -18.14
N THR A 160 -5.59 19.04 -17.66
CA THR A 160 -6.59 18.38 -18.52
C THR A 160 -7.52 19.39 -19.20
N ALA A 161 -7.86 20.48 -18.50
CA ALA A 161 -8.69 21.55 -19.05
C ALA A 161 -7.91 22.52 -19.97
N GLY A 162 -6.58 22.36 -20.08
CA GLY A 162 -5.72 23.24 -20.89
C GLY A 162 -5.53 24.64 -20.32
N VAL A 163 -5.81 24.83 -19.01
CA VAL A 163 -5.62 26.12 -18.31
C VAL A 163 -4.27 26.21 -17.60
N ILE A 164 -3.59 25.08 -17.44
CA ILE A 164 -2.22 24.99 -16.90
C ILE A 164 -1.35 24.34 -17.97
N ASP A 165 -0.28 25.04 -18.37
CA ASP A 165 0.77 24.45 -19.21
C ASP A 165 1.74 23.65 -18.31
N PRO A 166 1.89 22.33 -18.51
CA PRO A 166 2.78 21.51 -17.68
C PRO A 166 4.26 21.91 -17.84
N SER A 167 4.65 22.63 -18.91
CA SER A 167 6.01 23.13 -19.10
C SER A 167 6.35 24.31 -18.18
N ASP A 168 5.35 25.01 -17.64
CA ASP A 168 5.51 26.19 -16.79
C ASP A 168 5.43 25.85 -15.28
N ILE A 169 5.35 24.56 -14.94
CA ILE A 169 5.32 24.09 -13.54
C ILE A 169 6.74 23.99 -13.00
N VAL A 170 7.03 24.75 -11.94
CA VAL A 170 8.34 24.78 -11.25
C VAL A 170 8.22 24.23 -9.85
#